data_e2012322fa204ee588e45ad1863c9ae0
#
_entry.id   e2012322fa204ee588e45ad1863c9ae0
#
_cell.length_a   1.000
_cell.length_b   1.000
_cell.length_c   1.000
_cell.angle_alpha   90.00
_cell.angle_beta   90.00
_cell.angle_gamma   90.00
#
_symmetry.space_group_name_H-M   'P 1'
#
loop_
_entity.id
_entity.type
_entity.pdbx_description
1 polymer ?
#
loop_
_entity_poly.entity_id
_entity_poly.type
_entity_poly.pdbx_seq_one_letter_code
_entity_poly.pdbx_strand_id
1 'polypeptide(L)'
;FNGKLVIKPSKEGSSLGLYKLKNATLEEVKEAFAKSQEAGMTVLAEEYVFGRELTVAVLDMGEGLKAFPIIEIKAPDGDYDFEHKYYSDETVYVCPAEVSEDVTEKIKAVVEKAALSVGADAWSRIDVMLRDDGSFVLLEINTAPGMTPHSLVPLAARTCGISYEELVKQVAARASLKG
;
A
#
# COMPACT_ATOMS: atom_id res chain seq x y z
N PHE A 1 20.45 -15.02 -7.15
CA PHE A 1 19.20 -15.51 -6.55
C PHE A 1 19.49 -16.08 -5.17
N ASN A 2 18.86 -15.54 -4.14
CA ASN A 2 19.07 -15.94 -2.75
C ASN A 2 17.83 -16.63 -2.13
N GLY A 3 16.87 -17.06 -2.94
CA GLY A 3 15.62 -17.70 -2.51
C GLY A 3 14.58 -16.76 -1.86
N LYS A 4 14.80 -15.45 -1.91
CA LYS A 4 13.90 -14.45 -1.28
C LYS A 4 13.27 -13.58 -2.37
N LEU A 5 12.06 -13.94 -2.79
CA LEU A 5 11.32 -13.26 -3.84
C LEU A 5 9.84 -13.12 -3.48
N VAL A 6 9.22 -12.10 -4.03
CA VAL A 6 7.76 -12.02 -4.20
C VAL A 6 7.47 -12.21 -5.68
N ILE A 7 6.58 -13.14 -6.00
CA ILE A 7 6.08 -13.39 -7.35
C ILE A 7 4.60 -13.07 -7.37
N LYS A 8 4.17 -12.21 -8.29
CA LYS A 8 2.77 -11.77 -8.36
C LYS A 8 2.39 -11.43 -9.81
N PRO A 9 1.09 -11.49 -10.17
CA PRO A 9 0.60 -10.91 -11.41
C PRO A 9 0.81 -9.39 -11.39
N SER A 10 1.18 -8.81 -12.53
CA SER A 10 1.46 -7.36 -12.62
C SER A 10 0.22 -6.48 -12.64
N LYS A 11 -0.98 -7.05 -12.88
CA LYS A 11 -2.23 -6.30 -13.06
C LYS A 11 -3.36 -6.73 -12.14
N GLU A 12 -3.14 -7.75 -11.29
CA GLU A 12 -4.13 -8.19 -10.32
C GLU A 12 -3.96 -7.46 -8.99
N GLY A 13 -5.08 -7.27 -8.30
CA GLY A 13 -5.11 -6.66 -6.96
C GLY A 13 -5.37 -7.67 -5.85
N SER A 14 -5.49 -7.17 -4.62
CA SER A 14 -5.92 -7.93 -3.44
C SER A 14 -5.08 -9.17 -3.13
N SER A 15 -3.79 -9.15 -3.45
CA SER A 15 -2.85 -10.27 -3.26
C SER A 15 -3.21 -11.56 -4.02
N LEU A 16 -4.10 -11.49 -5.00
CA LEU A 16 -4.48 -12.64 -5.81
C LEU A 16 -3.28 -13.13 -6.63
N GLY A 17 -2.92 -14.41 -6.51
CA GLY A 17 -1.77 -15.00 -7.22
C GLY A 17 -0.40 -14.49 -6.75
N LEU A 18 -0.32 -13.87 -5.57
CA LEU A 18 0.91 -13.42 -4.95
C LEU A 18 1.53 -14.53 -4.09
N TYR A 19 2.81 -14.79 -4.31
CA TYR A 19 3.60 -15.80 -3.59
C TYR A 19 4.83 -15.18 -2.95
N LYS A 20 4.92 -15.27 -1.61
CA LYS A 20 6.06 -14.81 -0.81
C LYS A 20 7.02 -15.96 -0.57
N LEU A 21 8.19 -15.92 -1.20
CA LEU A 21 9.20 -16.96 -1.15
C LEU A 21 10.38 -16.51 -0.26
N LYS A 22 10.62 -17.20 0.85
CA LYS A 22 11.63 -16.80 1.86
C LYS A 22 12.97 -17.54 1.71
N ASN A 23 12.96 -18.81 1.29
CA ASN A 23 14.14 -19.66 1.09
C ASN A 23 13.88 -20.66 -0.05
N ALA A 24 13.27 -20.20 -1.13
CA ALA A 24 12.79 -21.07 -2.18
C ALA A 24 13.90 -21.67 -3.03
N THR A 25 13.71 -22.91 -3.42
CA THR A 25 14.43 -23.59 -4.48
C THR A 25 14.02 -23.06 -5.85
N LEU A 26 14.79 -23.36 -6.88
CA LEU A 26 14.45 -22.97 -8.25
C LEU A 26 13.12 -23.60 -8.72
N GLU A 27 12.81 -24.83 -8.28
CA GLU A 27 11.55 -25.48 -8.64
C GLU A 27 10.34 -24.80 -8.00
N GLU A 28 10.41 -24.42 -6.72
CA GLU A 28 9.35 -23.65 -6.05
C GLU A 28 9.13 -22.27 -6.71
N VAL A 29 10.21 -21.62 -7.17
CA VAL A 29 10.10 -20.37 -7.93
C VAL A 29 9.37 -20.58 -9.25
N LYS A 30 9.68 -21.65 -10.00
CA LYS A 30 9.00 -21.99 -11.25
C LYS A 30 7.52 -22.29 -11.02
N GLU A 31 7.20 -23.03 -9.96
CA GLU A 31 5.81 -23.34 -9.59
C GLU A 31 5.03 -22.08 -9.23
N ALA A 32 5.58 -21.20 -8.38
CA ALA A 32 4.97 -19.93 -8.04
C ALA A 32 4.76 -19.05 -9.26
N PHE A 33 5.73 -19.01 -10.17
CA PHE A 33 5.62 -18.27 -11.43
C PHE A 33 4.47 -18.80 -12.29
N ALA A 34 4.37 -20.12 -12.49
CA ALA A 34 3.31 -20.73 -13.28
C ALA A 34 1.92 -20.45 -12.68
N LYS A 35 1.75 -20.61 -11.38
CA LYS A 35 0.50 -20.31 -10.67
C LYS A 35 0.14 -18.81 -10.74
N SER A 36 1.11 -17.93 -10.59
CA SER A 36 0.90 -16.48 -10.73
C SER A 36 0.49 -16.10 -12.16
N GLN A 37 1.04 -16.78 -13.16
CA GLN A 37 0.69 -16.59 -14.57
C GLN A 37 -0.75 -17.05 -14.90
N GLU A 38 -1.27 -18.07 -14.23
CA GLU A 38 -2.66 -18.50 -14.36
C GLU A 38 -3.64 -17.43 -13.83
N ALA A 39 -3.26 -16.71 -12.78
CA ALA A 39 -4.05 -15.61 -12.23
C ALA A 39 -3.99 -14.33 -13.08
N GLY A 40 -2.83 -14.07 -13.75
CA GLY A 40 -2.68 -12.89 -14.62
C GLY A 40 -1.53 -13.06 -15.58
N MET A 41 -1.71 -12.72 -16.86
CA MET A 41 -0.80 -13.08 -17.95
C MET A 41 0.64 -12.59 -17.81
N THR A 42 0.87 -11.46 -17.14
CA THR A 42 2.22 -10.91 -16.92
C THR A 42 2.60 -11.07 -15.46
N VAL A 43 3.71 -11.70 -15.20
CA VAL A 43 4.23 -11.97 -13.85
C VAL A 43 5.37 -11.00 -13.53
N LEU A 44 5.33 -10.46 -12.33
CA LEU A 44 6.36 -9.64 -11.74
C LEU A 44 7.10 -10.44 -10.67
N ALA A 45 8.42 -10.38 -10.66
CA ALA A 45 9.27 -10.93 -9.62
C ALA A 45 10.05 -9.80 -8.96
N GLU A 46 9.88 -9.66 -7.66
CA GLU A 46 10.45 -8.57 -6.85
C GLU A 46 11.31 -9.12 -5.71
N GLU A 47 12.17 -8.30 -5.16
CA GLU A 47 12.84 -8.61 -3.89
C GLU A 47 11.79 -8.80 -2.78
N TYR A 48 11.91 -9.88 -2.01
CA TYR A 48 11.12 -10.00 -0.78
C TYR A 48 11.73 -9.11 0.30
N VAL A 49 11.04 -8.01 0.59
CA VAL A 49 11.47 -7.04 1.60
C VAL A 49 10.81 -7.38 2.93
N PHE A 50 11.62 -7.62 3.95
CA PHE A 50 11.16 -7.81 5.32
C PHE A 50 11.06 -6.48 6.03
N GLY A 51 10.04 -6.33 6.87
CA GLY A 51 9.85 -5.11 7.64
C GLY A 51 8.43 -4.92 8.10
N ARG A 52 8.13 -3.68 8.49
CA ARG A 52 6.81 -3.23 8.91
C ARG A 52 6.02 -2.78 7.69
N GLU A 53 4.80 -3.26 7.56
CA GLU A 53 3.90 -2.83 6.49
C GLU A 53 3.22 -1.52 6.87
N LEU A 54 3.46 -0.50 6.07
CA LEU A 54 2.91 0.83 6.24
C LEU A 54 2.06 1.20 5.03
N THR A 55 1.09 2.07 5.22
CA THR A 55 0.35 2.68 4.11
C THR A 55 0.12 4.16 4.37
N VAL A 56 0.10 4.95 3.30
CA VAL A 56 -0.03 6.40 3.37
C VAL A 56 -1.08 6.87 2.37
N ALA A 57 -2.12 7.53 2.87
CA ALA A 57 -3.04 8.28 2.03
C ALA A 57 -2.37 9.58 1.56
N VAL A 58 -2.48 9.89 0.28
CA VAL A 58 -2.02 11.15 -0.32
C VAL A 58 -3.21 11.81 -0.96
N LEU A 59 -3.59 13.00 -0.48
CA LEU A 59 -4.84 13.66 -0.82
C LEU A 59 -4.59 15.13 -1.16
N ASP A 60 -5.33 15.66 -2.12
CA ASP A 60 -5.44 17.11 -2.34
C ASP A 60 -6.72 17.63 -1.66
N MET A 61 -6.54 18.40 -0.58
CA MET A 61 -7.63 19.04 0.15
C MET A 61 -7.81 20.53 -0.25
N GLY A 62 -7.22 20.95 -1.37
CA GLY A 62 -7.31 22.33 -1.89
C GLY A 62 -5.99 23.08 -1.93
N GLU A 63 -4.94 22.50 -1.39
CA GLU A 63 -3.59 23.09 -1.30
C GLU A 63 -2.52 22.25 -2.02
N GLY A 64 -2.95 21.35 -2.89
CA GLY A 64 -2.12 20.35 -3.55
C GLY A 64 -2.02 19.05 -2.75
N LEU A 65 -1.35 18.06 -3.35
CA LEU A 65 -1.19 16.75 -2.73
C LEU A 65 -0.38 16.83 -1.43
N LYS A 66 -0.94 16.21 -0.38
CA LYS A 66 -0.29 16.07 0.94
C LYS A 66 -0.41 14.64 1.44
N ALA A 67 0.67 14.15 2.01
CA ALA A 67 0.68 12.87 2.72
C ALA A 67 0.01 13.02 4.08
N PHE A 68 -0.94 12.16 4.34
CA PHE A 68 -1.66 12.05 5.61
C PHE A 68 -0.87 11.21 6.62
N PRO A 69 -1.33 11.09 7.88
CA PRO A 69 -0.67 10.25 8.85
C PRO A 69 -0.44 8.83 8.33
N ILE A 70 0.76 8.33 8.54
CA ILE A 70 1.13 6.96 8.17
C ILE A 70 0.32 5.99 9.02
N ILE A 71 -0.18 4.94 8.41
CA ILE A 71 -0.86 3.84 9.08
C ILE A 71 0.06 2.62 9.05
N GLU A 72 0.29 2.00 10.19
CA GLU A 72 0.92 0.68 10.27
C GLU A 72 -0.15 -0.41 10.25
N ILE A 73 0.07 -1.43 9.43
CA ILE A 73 -0.78 -2.59 9.28
C ILE A 73 -0.10 -3.75 10.00
N LYS A 74 -0.68 -4.20 11.12
CA LYS A 74 -0.17 -5.32 11.93
C LYS A 74 -1.08 -6.53 11.71
N ALA A 75 -0.69 -7.39 10.76
CA ALA A 75 -1.34 -8.69 10.58
C ALA A 75 -0.80 -9.71 11.60
N PRO A 76 -1.63 -10.67 12.10
CA PRO A 76 -1.26 -11.58 13.18
C PRO A 76 0.01 -12.39 12.90
N ASP A 77 0.20 -12.85 11.67
CA ASP A 77 1.33 -13.68 11.25
C ASP A 77 2.39 -12.92 10.45
N GLY A 78 2.30 -11.59 10.40
CA GLY A 78 3.17 -10.75 9.59
C GLY A 78 2.92 -10.87 8.08
N ASP A 79 1.86 -11.55 7.68
CA ASP A 79 1.44 -11.74 6.30
C ASP A 79 0.05 -11.12 6.06
N TYR A 80 0.03 -9.90 5.55
CA TYR A 80 -1.21 -9.19 5.18
C TYR A 80 -1.68 -9.68 3.81
N ASP A 81 -2.29 -10.86 3.79
CA ASP A 81 -2.86 -11.49 2.60
C ASP A 81 -4.34 -11.14 2.38
N PHE A 82 -4.99 -11.81 1.41
CA PHE A 82 -6.39 -11.57 1.08
C PHE A 82 -7.35 -11.88 2.24
N GLU A 83 -7.12 -12.93 3.02
CA GLU A 83 -7.95 -13.29 4.17
C GLU A 83 -7.87 -12.23 5.26
N HIS A 84 -6.65 -11.75 5.57
CA HIS A 84 -6.43 -10.70 6.56
C HIS A 84 -6.95 -9.33 6.12
N LYS A 85 -7.03 -9.07 4.79
CA LYS A 85 -7.61 -7.81 4.25
C LYS A 85 -9.12 -7.70 4.43
N TYR A 86 -9.85 -8.81 4.34
CA TYR A 86 -11.31 -8.77 4.20
C TYR A 86 -12.08 -9.61 5.22
N TYR A 87 -11.46 -10.59 5.87
CA TYR A 87 -12.15 -11.58 6.70
C TYR A 87 -11.56 -11.77 8.10
N SER A 88 -10.44 -11.14 8.45
CA SER A 88 -9.84 -11.26 9.78
C SER A 88 -10.06 -10.00 10.61
N ASP A 89 -10.73 -10.16 11.75
CA ASP A 89 -10.86 -9.11 12.79
C ASP A 89 -9.55 -8.94 13.59
N GLU A 90 -8.49 -9.71 13.27
CA GLU A 90 -7.22 -9.72 14.00
C GLU A 90 -6.19 -8.71 13.47
N THR A 91 -6.44 -8.12 12.27
CA THR A 91 -5.55 -7.08 11.74
C THR A 91 -5.72 -5.78 12.51
N VAL A 92 -4.63 -5.29 13.09
CA VAL A 92 -4.60 -4.03 13.84
C VAL A 92 -4.03 -2.91 12.97
N TYR A 93 -4.73 -1.79 12.93
CA TYR A 93 -4.31 -0.57 12.24
C TYR A 93 -3.90 0.49 13.26
N VAL A 94 -2.63 0.89 13.25
CA VAL A 94 -2.09 1.94 14.13
C VAL A 94 -1.94 3.24 13.35
N CYS A 95 -2.69 4.27 13.71
CA CYS A 95 -2.68 5.58 13.05
C CYS A 95 -2.68 6.73 14.07
N PRO A 96 -1.66 7.59 14.11
CA PRO A 96 -0.43 7.52 13.33
C PRO A 96 0.46 6.33 13.73
N ALA A 97 1.22 5.81 12.78
CA ALA A 97 2.19 4.75 13.01
C ALA A 97 3.33 5.23 13.94
N GLU A 98 3.82 4.35 14.79
CA GLU A 98 4.96 4.62 15.69
C GLU A 98 6.29 4.55 14.90
N VAL A 99 6.56 5.57 14.12
CA VAL A 99 7.77 5.74 13.30
C VAL A 99 8.48 7.03 13.73
N SER A 100 9.81 7.05 13.69
CA SER A 100 10.57 8.26 14.03
C SER A 100 10.22 9.42 13.08
N GLU A 101 10.28 10.65 13.58
CA GLU A 101 9.93 11.85 12.82
C GLU A 101 10.74 11.97 11.53
N ASP A 102 12.07 11.73 11.57
CA ASP A 102 12.93 11.76 10.40
C ASP A 102 12.51 10.77 9.30
N VAL A 103 12.17 9.53 9.67
CA VAL A 103 11.68 8.52 8.71
C VAL A 103 10.27 8.87 8.21
N THR A 104 9.41 9.37 9.09
CA THR A 104 8.06 9.82 8.73
C THR A 104 8.11 10.90 7.64
N GLU A 105 8.91 11.95 7.82
CA GLU A 105 9.00 13.03 6.85
C GLU A 105 9.63 12.57 5.52
N LYS A 106 10.61 11.67 5.57
CA LYS A 106 11.16 11.05 4.35
C LYS A 106 10.12 10.24 3.58
N ILE A 107 9.34 9.40 4.27
CA ILE A 107 8.27 8.62 3.64
C ILE A 107 7.25 9.56 3.00
N LYS A 108 6.75 10.56 3.73
CA LYS A 108 5.78 11.54 3.23
C LYS A 108 6.26 12.24 1.96
N ALA A 109 7.48 12.76 1.97
CA ALA A 109 8.05 13.44 0.81
C ALA A 109 8.16 12.52 -0.42
N VAL A 110 8.51 11.25 -0.22
CA VAL A 110 8.64 10.26 -1.30
C VAL A 110 7.27 9.86 -1.85
N VAL A 111 6.26 9.61 -1.00
CA VAL A 111 4.93 9.19 -1.47
C VAL A 111 4.20 10.33 -2.19
N GLU A 112 4.34 11.58 -1.76
CA GLU A 112 3.80 12.75 -2.47
C GLU A 112 4.38 12.85 -3.89
N LYS A 113 5.71 12.73 -4.01
CA LYS A 113 6.41 12.73 -5.29
C LYS A 113 6.02 11.54 -6.16
N ALA A 114 5.87 10.36 -5.57
CA ALA A 114 5.46 9.15 -6.29
C ALA A 114 4.03 9.29 -6.86
N ALA A 115 3.07 9.81 -6.06
CA ALA A 115 1.72 10.09 -6.53
C ALA A 115 1.71 11.04 -7.74
N LEU A 116 2.43 12.15 -7.65
CA LEU A 116 2.58 13.11 -8.75
C LEU A 116 3.17 12.48 -10.01
N SER A 117 4.16 11.59 -9.86
CA SER A 117 4.88 10.99 -10.99
C SER A 117 3.99 10.08 -11.86
N VAL A 118 2.92 9.53 -11.28
CA VAL A 118 1.94 8.69 -11.99
C VAL A 118 0.64 9.44 -12.34
N GLY A 119 0.59 10.75 -12.08
CA GLY A 119 -0.59 11.58 -12.34
C GLY A 119 -1.76 11.31 -11.40
N ALA A 120 -1.52 10.78 -10.21
CA ALA A 120 -2.53 10.63 -9.15
C ALA A 120 -2.65 11.95 -8.38
N ASP A 121 -3.26 12.95 -9.01
CA ASP A 121 -3.26 14.34 -8.58
C ASP A 121 -4.42 14.73 -7.64
N ALA A 122 -5.37 13.84 -7.39
CA ALA A 122 -6.48 14.09 -6.49
C ALA A 122 -6.36 13.32 -5.18
N TRP A 123 -6.20 12.01 -5.28
CA TRP A 123 -6.10 11.11 -4.14
C TRP A 123 -5.48 9.77 -4.53
N SER A 124 -4.79 9.15 -3.59
CA SER A 124 -4.21 7.82 -3.75
C SER A 124 -3.86 7.23 -2.39
N ARG A 125 -3.53 5.95 -2.36
CA ARG A 125 -2.94 5.27 -1.21
C ARG A 125 -1.68 4.55 -1.67
N ILE A 126 -0.58 4.74 -0.95
CA ILE A 126 0.71 4.17 -1.29
C ILE A 126 1.15 3.24 -0.19
N ASP A 127 1.40 2.00 -0.57
CA ASP A 127 1.81 0.95 0.36
C ASP A 127 3.34 0.88 0.40
N VAL A 128 3.89 0.79 1.60
CA VAL A 128 5.32 0.98 1.90
C VAL A 128 5.80 -0.14 2.82
N MET A 129 6.97 -0.70 2.56
CA MET A 129 7.64 -1.61 3.49
C MET A 129 8.81 -0.88 4.15
N LEU A 130 8.76 -0.74 5.48
CA LEU A 130 9.80 -0.11 6.30
C LEU A 130 10.69 -1.19 6.91
N ARG A 131 12.00 -1.16 6.60
CA ARG A 131 12.99 -2.08 7.16
C ARG A 131 13.45 -1.63 8.56
N ASP A 132 14.05 -2.54 9.31
CA ASP A 132 14.54 -2.28 10.67
C ASP A 132 15.65 -1.23 10.73
N ASP A 133 16.40 -1.05 9.64
CA ASP A 133 17.44 -0.02 9.51
C ASP A 133 16.91 1.39 9.19
N GLY A 134 15.58 1.55 9.09
CA GLY A 134 14.91 2.79 8.73
C GLY A 134 14.85 3.08 7.23
N SER A 135 15.44 2.24 6.38
CA SER A 135 15.23 2.30 4.94
C SER A 135 13.84 1.77 4.57
N PHE A 136 13.30 2.23 3.45
CA PHE A 136 11.97 1.80 3.02
C PHE A 136 11.87 1.67 1.50
N VAL A 137 10.89 0.90 1.05
CA VAL A 137 10.55 0.76 -0.37
C VAL A 137 9.05 1.00 -0.57
N LEU A 138 8.68 1.56 -1.71
CA LEU A 138 7.29 1.63 -2.14
C LEU A 138 6.92 0.30 -2.78
N LEU A 139 5.78 -0.25 -2.39
CA LEU A 139 5.28 -1.51 -2.94
C LEU A 139 4.35 -1.26 -4.13
N GLU A 140 3.36 -0.39 -3.94
CA GLU A 140 2.36 -0.07 -4.96
C GLU A 140 1.68 1.27 -4.69
N ILE A 141 1.08 1.83 -5.74
CA ILE A 141 0.21 3.01 -5.67
C ILE A 141 -1.20 2.61 -6.08
N ASN A 142 -2.14 2.75 -5.17
CA ASN A 142 -3.56 2.55 -5.40
C ASN A 142 -4.20 3.88 -5.76
N THR A 143 -4.56 4.08 -7.03
CA THR A 143 -5.17 5.33 -7.54
C THR A 143 -6.69 5.41 -7.33
N ALA A 144 -7.33 4.32 -6.91
CA ALA A 144 -8.72 4.26 -6.50
C ALA A 144 -8.84 3.39 -5.24
N PRO A 145 -8.25 3.81 -4.10
CA PRO A 145 -8.27 3.02 -2.88
C PRO A 145 -9.69 2.93 -2.30
N GLY A 146 -9.91 1.94 -1.41
CA GLY A 146 -11.20 1.77 -0.74
C GLY A 146 -11.64 3.05 -0.02
N MET A 147 -12.94 3.37 -0.13
CA MET A 147 -13.56 4.58 0.43
C MET A 147 -14.77 4.26 1.32
N THR A 148 -14.82 3.08 1.94
CA THR A 148 -15.82 2.80 2.98
C THR A 148 -15.42 3.50 4.28
N PRO A 149 -16.34 3.75 5.22
CA PRO A 149 -15.99 4.36 6.52
C PRO A 149 -14.90 3.62 7.30
N HIS A 150 -14.70 2.32 7.03
CA HIS A 150 -13.67 1.48 7.65
C HIS A 150 -12.37 1.39 6.86
N SER A 151 -12.30 1.99 5.66
CA SER A 151 -11.12 1.98 4.82
C SER A 151 -9.99 2.85 5.37
N LEU A 152 -8.76 2.60 4.91
CA LEU A 152 -7.54 3.21 5.46
C LEU A 152 -7.43 4.71 5.14
N VAL A 153 -7.88 5.15 3.95
CA VAL A 153 -7.90 6.59 3.61
C VAL A 153 -8.82 7.38 4.54
N PRO A 154 -10.09 6.96 4.79
CA PRO A 154 -10.93 7.57 5.82
C PRO A 154 -10.36 7.48 7.23
N LEU A 155 -9.64 6.42 7.58
CA LEU A 155 -8.96 6.32 8.88
C LEU A 155 -7.91 7.42 9.04
N ALA A 156 -7.04 7.61 8.05
CA ALA A 156 -6.03 8.67 8.07
C ALA A 156 -6.66 10.07 8.14
N ALA A 157 -7.74 10.31 7.39
CA ALA A 157 -8.47 11.57 7.41
C ALA A 157 -9.09 11.87 8.80
N ARG A 158 -9.74 10.87 9.41
CA ARG A 158 -10.30 11.02 10.78
C ARG A 158 -9.23 11.35 11.81
N THR A 159 -8.03 10.78 11.69
CA THR A 159 -6.90 11.08 12.59
C THR A 159 -6.48 12.56 12.50
N CYS A 160 -6.73 13.21 11.36
CA CYS A 160 -6.55 14.65 11.19
C CYS A 160 -7.80 15.48 11.55
N GLY A 161 -8.85 14.89 12.09
CA GLY A 161 -10.10 15.59 12.41
C GLY A 161 -11.00 15.87 11.20
N ILE A 162 -10.73 15.27 10.04
CA ILE A 162 -11.55 15.42 8.81
C ILE A 162 -12.65 14.37 8.84
N SER A 163 -13.92 14.82 8.73
CA SER A 163 -15.06 13.90 8.69
C SER A 163 -15.10 13.11 7.38
N TYR A 164 -15.78 11.98 7.39
CA TYR A 164 -15.98 11.16 6.19
C TYR A 164 -16.67 11.93 5.08
N GLU A 165 -17.71 12.71 5.43
CA GLU A 165 -18.46 13.54 4.48
C GLU A 165 -17.57 14.62 3.84
N GLU A 166 -16.72 15.27 4.63
CA GLU A 166 -15.79 16.28 4.13
C GLU A 166 -14.76 15.65 3.21
N LEU A 167 -14.17 14.52 3.59
CA LEU A 167 -13.26 13.76 2.74
C LEU A 167 -13.88 13.45 1.38
N VAL A 168 -15.09 12.87 1.36
CA VAL A 168 -15.79 12.50 0.12
C VAL A 168 -16.09 13.73 -0.74
N LYS A 169 -16.54 14.85 -0.13
CA LYS A 169 -16.75 16.12 -0.85
C LYS A 169 -15.47 16.62 -1.51
N GLN A 170 -14.35 16.59 -0.80
CA GLN A 170 -13.06 17.06 -1.33
C GLN A 170 -12.57 16.20 -2.48
N VAL A 171 -12.65 14.87 -2.37
CA VAL A 171 -12.30 13.96 -3.46
C VAL A 171 -13.21 14.18 -4.67
N ALA A 172 -14.53 14.28 -4.46
CA ALA A 172 -15.50 14.52 -5.54
C ALA A 172 -15.29 15.88 -6.24
N ALA A 173 -14.93 16.92 -5.49
CA ALA A 173 -14.68 18.27 -6.03
C ALA A 173 -13.46 18.30 -6.97
N ARG A 174 -12.57 17.33 -6.90
CA ARG A 174 -11.39 17.19 -7.77
C ARG A 174 -11.57 16.19 -8.90
N ALA A 175 -12.73 15.54 -8.97
CA ALA A 175 -13.04 14.66 -10.07
C ALA A 175 -13.07 15.44 -11.38
N SER A 176 -12.30 15.03 -12.37
CA SER A 176 -12.26 15.61 -13.70
C SER A 176 -12.19 14.52 -14.75
N LEU A 177 -12.81 14.78 -15.90
CA LEU A 177 -12.60 13.94 -17.06
C LEU A 177 -11.24 14.34 -17.67
N LYS A 178 -10.25 13.47 -17.53
CA LYS A 178 -9.00 13.61 -18.27
C LYS A 178 -9.28 13.17 -19.72
N GLY A 179 -9.33 14.15 -20.60
CA GLY A 179 -9.47 13.93 -22.05
C GLY A 179 -8.20 13.35 -22.67
#